data_1bbe5bcd514716200e018068db7759d8
#
_entry.id   1bbe5bcd514716200e018068db7759d8
#
_cell.length_a   1.000
_cell.length_b   1.000
_cell.length_c   1.000
_cell.angle_alpha   90.00
_cell.angle_beta   90.00
_cell.angle_gamma   90.00
#
_symmetry.space_group_name_H-M   'P 1'
#
loop_
_entity.id
_entity.type
_entity.pdbx_description
1 polymer ?
#
loop_
_entity_poly.entity_id
_entity_poly.type
_entity_poly.pdbx_seq_one_letter_code
_entity_poly.pdbx_strand_id
1 'polypeptide(L)'
;MARLENKTALITGGTSGIGLETARQFIAEGARVAITGSSEKSVAAARAEFGDKALVIQADAGNAAGQKIVAGAIKEAFGHLDILFVNAGVAEFGPLEQWSEGAFDKSIAINVKGPFFLIQALLPIFSKQASIVLNTSINAHIGMPNSSVYALTKGALLTLAKTLSGELIGRGIRVNAVSPGPIATPLYGKFGMSEADANAMASQIQAQIPVGRFGNAGEVAKTIIFLASDEAAYIVGSELVIDGGMSNL
;
A
#
# COMPACT_ATOMS: atom_id res chain seq x y z
N MET A 1 12.54 19.55 -11.28
CA MET A 1 13.25 19.10 -10.06
C MET A 1 12.62 17.79 -9.61
N ALA A 2 13.41 16.86 -9.13
CA ALA A 2 12.88 15.60 -8.59
C ALA A 2 12.08 15.91 -7.31
N ARG A 3 10.86 15.37 -7.21
CA ARG A 3 9.89 15.74 -6.14
C ARG A 3 10.24 15.12 -4.79
N LEU A 4 11.06 14.06 -4.78
CA LEU A 4 11.48 13.32 -3.60
C LEU A 4 13.01 13.33 -3.41
N GLU A 5 13.68 14.35 -3.95
CA GLU A 5 15.14 14.48 -3.89
C GLU A 5 15.63 14.39 -2.44
N ASN A 6 16.60 13.51 -2.19
CA ASN A 6 17.22 13.26 -0.88
C ASN A 6 16.26 12.70 0.21
N LYS A 7 15.01 12.36 -0.11
CA LYS A 7 14.09 11.71 0.84
C LYS A 7 14.41 10.22 0.97
N THR A 8 14.24 9.67 2.16
CA THR A 8 14.30 8.23 2.43
C THR A 8 12.89 7.65 2.49
N ALA A 9 12.65 6.53 1.81
CA ALA A 9 11.34 5.96 1.67
C ALA A 9 11.33 4.44 1.94
N LEU A 10 10.30 3.98 2.66
CA LEU A 10 9.97 2.57 2.81
C LEU A 10 8.62 2.28 2.15
N ILE A 11 8.59 1.25 1.29
CA ILE A 11 7.37 0.78 0.61
C ILE A 11 7.14 -0.68 1.00
N THR A 12 6.07 -0.98 1.71
CA THR A 12 5.72 -2.36 2.01
C THR A 12 5.02 -3.02 0.83
N GLY A 13 5.32 -4.32 0.58
CA GLY A 13 4.80 -5.00 -0.62
C GLY A 13 5.30 -4.39 -1.93
N GLY A 14 6.54 -3.87 -1.93
CA GLY A 14 7.17 -3.21 -3.06
C GLY A 14 7.70 -4.14 -4.16
N THR A 15 7.42 -5.45 -4.08
CA THR A 15 7.91 -6.43 -5.06
C THR A 15 6.92 -6.76 -6.17
N SER A 16 5.74 -6.14 -6.19
CA SER A 16 4.73 -6.33 -7.24
C SER A 16 3.71 -5.19 -7.29
N GLY A 17 2.97 -5.10 -8.40
CA GLY A 17 1.80 -4.23 -8.54
C GLY A 17 2.07 -2.75 -8.23
N ILE A 18 1.16 -2.13 -7.47
CA ILE A 18 1.23 -0.70 -7.09
C ILE A 18 2.53 -0.39 -6.35
N GLY A 19 2.93 -1.26 -5.39
CA GLY A 19 4.14 -1.04 -4.61
C GLY A 19 5.41 -1.04 -5.44
N LEU A 20 5.55 -1.97 -6.40
CA LEU A 20 6.71 -2.05 -7.29
C LEU A 20 6.79 -0.82 -8.21
N GLU A 21 5.67 -0.43 -8.79
CA GLU A 21 5.62 0.75 -9.65
C GLU A 21 5.90 2.04 -8.85
N THR A 22 5.39 2.12 -7.61
CA THR A 22 5.72 3.23 -6.70
C THR A 22 7.22 3.28 -6.40
N ALA A 23 7.87 2.13 -6.18
CA ALA A 23 9.31 2.07 -5.94
C ALA A 23 10.11 2.60 -7.14
N ARG A 24 9.74 2.19 -8.37
CA ARG A 24 10.37 2.69 -9.61
C ARG A 24 10.26 4.21 -9.72
N GLN A 25 9.07 4.75 -9.51
CA GLN A 25 8.82 6.18 -9.62
C GLN A 25 9.46 6.97 -8.49
N PHE A 26 9.50 6.46 -7.25
CA PHE A 26 10.20 7.10 -6.13
C PHE A 26 11.69 7.22 -6.40
N ILE A 27 12.33 6.18 -6.95
CA ILE A 27 13.73 6.21 -7.37
C ILE A 27 13.94 7.24 -8.47
N ALA A 28 13.05 7.30 -9.47
CA ALA A 28 13.11 8.27 -10.55
C ALA A 28 12.95 9.72 -10.06
N GLU A 29 12.22 9.92 -8.96
CA GLU A 29 12.03 11.21 -8.28
C GLU A 29 13.10 11.52 -7.22
N GLY A 30 14.21 10.75 -7.19
CA GLY A 30 15.38 11.05 -6.39
C GLY A 30 15.36 10.51 -4.96
N ALA A 31 14.39 9.66 -4.59
CA ALA A 31 14.35 9.06 -3.26
C ALA A 31 15.35 7.90 -3.11
N ARG A 32 15.88 7.73 -1.89
CA ARG A 32 16.54 6.49 -1.44
C ARG A 32 15.45 5.53 -0.96
N VAL A 33 15.30 4.40 -1.65
CA VAL A 33 14.14 3.51 -1.46
C VAL A 33 14.52 2.21 -0.79
N ALA A 34 13.72 1.80 0.19
CA ALA A 34 13.65 0.43 0.68
C ALA A 34 12.27 -0.17 0.36
N ILE A 35 12.24 -1.44 0.01
CA ILE A 35 10.99 -2.17 -0.23
C ILE A 35 10.96 -3.47 0.57
N THR A 36 9.75 -3.93 0.93
CA THR A 36 9.58 -5.26 1.51
C THR A 36 8.79 -6.18 0.58
N GLY A 37 9.04 -7.49 0.70
CA GLY A 37 8.27 -8.54 0.05
C GLY A 37 8.32 -9.82 0.89
N SER A 38 7.28 -10.66 0.83
CA SER A 38 7.21 -11.89 1.62
C SER A 38 7.77 -13.11 0.88
N SER A 39 7.61 -13.17 -0.44
CA SER A 39 8.02 -14.31 -1.28
C SER A 39 9.48 -14.19 -1.68
N GLU A 40 10.28 -15.23 -1.42
CA GLU A 40 11.68 -15.31 -1.86
C GLU A 40 11.84 -15.04 -3.35
N LYS A 41 10.98 -15.64 -4.18
CA LYS A 41 10.97 -15.44 -5.64
C LYS A 41 10.80 -13.97 -6.03
N SER A 42 9.83 -13.27 -5.42
CA SER A 42 9.57 -11.86 -5.75
C SER A 42 10.65 -10.92 -5.20
N VAL A 43 11.23 -11.27 -4.05
CA VAL A 43 12.37 -10.56 -3.46
C VAL A 43 13.61 -10.70 -4.34
N ALA A 44 13.93 -11.90 -4.81
CA ALA A 44 15.04 -12.14 -5.72
C ALA A 44 14.88 -11.38 -7.05
N ALA A 45 13.66 -11.39 -7.62
CA ALA A 45 13.36 -10.63 -8.84
C ALA A 45 13.55 -9.10 -8.62
N ALA A 46 13.07 -8.57 -7.50
CA ALA A 46 13.23 -7.16 -7.17
C ALA A 46 14.71 -6.78 -6.92
N ARG A 47 15.49 -7.64 -6.28
CA ARG A 47 16.95 -7.44 -6.14
C ARG A 47 17.64 -7.40 -7.49
N ALA A 48 17.28 -8.29 -8.40
CA ALA A 48 17.83 -8.31 -9.76
C ALA A 48 17.45 -7.05 -10.55
N GLU A 49 16.23 -6.53 -10.38
CA GLU A 49 15.74 -5.34 -11.07
C GLU A 49 16.39 -4.06 -10.55
N PHE A 50 16.43 -3.89 -9.24
CA PHE A 50 16.87 -2.61 -8.65
C PHE A 50 18.38 -2.54 -8.39
N GLY A 51 19.04 -3.68 -8.20
CA GLY A 51 20.47 -3.70 -7.81
C GLY A 51 20.68 -2.85 -6.56
N ASP A 52 21.65 -1.93 -6.62
CA ASP A 52 21.99 -1.03 -5.52
C ASP A 52 21.06 0.19 -5.40
N LYS A 53 20.07 0.34 -6.30
CA LYS A 53 19.13 1.48 -6.29
C LYS A 53 18.07 1.35 -5.21
N ALA A 54 17.82 0.15 -4.68
CA ALA A 54 16.88 -0.04 -3.59
C ALA A 54 17.35 -1.12 -2.60
N LEU A 55 17.08 -0.88 -1.32
CA LEU A 55 17.22 -1.91 -0.27
C LEU A 55 16.01 -2.85 -0.33
N VAL A 56 16.23 -4.13 -0.66
CA VAL A 56 15.16 -5.14 -0.74
C VAL A 56 15.20 -6.06 0.48
N ILE A 57 14.18 -5.96 1.32
CA ILE A 57 14.06 -6.70 2.59
C ILE A 57 13.00 -7.80 2.43
N GLN A 58 13.34 -9.03 2.76
CA GLN A 58 12.34 -10.09 2.88
C GLN A 58 11.66 -9.98 4.25
N ALA A 59 10.35 -9.76 4.25
CA ALA A 59 9.56 -9.65 5.48
C ALA A 59 8.10 -10.06 5.24
N ASP A 60 7.55 -10.80 6.21
CA ASP A 60 6.12 -11.08 6.27
C ASP A 60 5.40 -9.91 6.95
N ALA A 61 4.50 -9.26 6.22
CA ALA A 61 3.72 -8.13 6.73
C ALA A 61 2.81 -8.50 7.90
N GLY A 62 2.37 -9.76 8.01
CA GLY A 62 1.53 -10.26 9.12
C GLY A 62 2.31 -10.53 10.41
N ASN A 63 3.64 -10.59 10.36
CA ASN A 63 4.48 -10.90 11.52
C ASN A 63 4.85 -9.62 12.28
N ALA A 64 4.18 -9.35 13.40
CA ALA A 64 4.44 -8.16 14.22
C ALA A 64 5.89 -8.09 14.78
N ALA A 65 6.51 -9.23 15.11
CA ALA A 65 7.91 -9.26 15.54
C ALA A 65 8.85 -8.89 14.37
N GLY A 66 8.52 -9.32 13.15
CA GLY A 66 9.25 -9.00 11.93
C GLY A 66 9.26 -7.50 11.62
N GLN A 67 8.24 -6.73 12.06
CA GLN A 67 8.19 -5.28 11.82
C GLN A 67 9.33 -4.54 12.55
N LYS A 68 9.76 -5.02 13.72
CA LYS A 68 10.92 -4.47 14.42
C LYS A 68 12.23 -4.72 13.66
N ILE A 69 12.34 -5.87 13.00
CA ILE A 69 13.49 -6.21 12.16
C ILE A 69 13.54 -5.27 10.95
N VAL A 70 12.40 -5.03 10.29
CA VAL A 70 12.31 -4.07 9.19
C VAL A 70 12.72 -2.67 9.67
N ALA A 71 12.18 -2.20 10.79
CA ALA A 71 12.52 -0.88 11.35
C ALA A 71 14.03 -0.76 11.69
N GLY A 72 14.64 -1.83 12.21
CA GLY A 72 16.08 -1.91 12.47
C GLY A 72 16.91 -1.78 11.20
N ALA A 73 16.53 -2.51 10.14
CA ALA A 73 17.22 -2.45 8.85
C ALA A 73 17.11 -1.04 8.20
N ILE A 74 15.96 -0.38 8.31
CA ILE A 74 15.80 1.00 7.83
C ILE A 74 16.67 1.96 8.63
N LYS A 75 16.71 1.83 9.96
CA LYS A 75 17.57 2.66 10.82
C LYS A 75 19.04 2.51 10.46
N GLU A 76 19.50 1.27 10.23
CA GLU A 76 20.89 0.98 9.86
C GLU A 76 21.24 1.56 8.48
N ALA A 77 20.36 1.38 7.48
CA ALA A 77 20.64 1.78 6.10
C ALA A 77 20.46 3.29 5.85
N PHE A 78 19.48 3.93 6.51
CA PHE A 78 19.11 5.31 6.20
C PHE A 78 19.30 6.28 7.38
N GLY A 79 19.32 5.79 8.62
CA GLY A 79 19.39 6.61 9.83
C GLY A 79 18.04 7.24 10.21
N HIS A 80 17.25 7.67 9.23
CA HIS A 80 15.92 8.26 9.40
C HIS A 80 14.98 7.82 8.27
N LEU A 81 13.67 8.11 8.42
CA LEU A 81 12.66 7.80 7.42
C LEU A 81 11.76 9.03 7.17
N ASP A 82 11.69 9.47 5.91
CA ASP A 82 10.85 10.59 5.49
C ASP A 82 9.48 10.13 4.98
N ILE A 83 9.44 8.97 4.33
CA ILE A 83 8.23 8.49 3.66
C ILE A 83 7.99 7.02 4.00
N LEU A 84 6.77 6.71 4.43
CA LEU A 84 6.28 5.34 4.55
C LEU A 84 5.05 5.15 3.65
N PHE A 85 5.15 4.26 2.67
CA PHE A 85 3.98 3.79 1.94
C PHE A 85 3.58 2.39 2.43
N VAL A 86 2.48 2.32 3.18
CA VAL A 86 1.90 1.10 3.71
C VAL A 86 1.00 0.47 2.64
N ASN A 87 1.57 -0.44 1.86
CA ASN A 87 0.90 -1.02 0.69
C ASN A 87 0.74 -2.55 0.79
N ALA A 88 1.61 -3.26 1.52
CA ALA A 88 1.47 -4.70 1.68
C ALA A 88 0.07 -5.09 2.16
N GLY A 89 -0.55 -6.02 1.45
CA GLY A 89 -1.88 -6.49 1.79
C GLY A 89 -2.28 -7.71 0.96
N VAL A 90 -3.28 -8.40 1.46
CA VAL A 90 -3.95 -9.51 0.77
C VAL A 90 -5.40 -9.13 0.51
N ALA A 91 -5.94 -9.63 -0.61
CA ALA A 91 -7.34 -9.51 -0.96
C ALA A 91 -7.87 -10.93 -1.19
N GLU A 92 -8.65 -11.42 -0.26
CA GLU A 92 -9.38 -12.68 -0.36
C GLU A 92 -10.86 -12.34 -0.43
N PHE A 93 -11.57 -13.00 -1.33
CA PHE A 93 -12.99 -12.79 -1.58
C PHE A 93 -13.73 -14.11 -1.44
N GLY A 94 -14.91 -14.08 -0.86
CA GLY A 94 -15.75 -15.27 -0.70
C GLY A 94 -17.04 -14.96 0.05
N PRO A 95 -18.07 -15.82 -0.12
CA PRO A 95 -19.31 -15.73 0.63
C PRO A 95 -19.06 -15.80 2.14
N LEU A 96 -19.89 -15.11 2.92
CA LEU A 96 -19.72 -15.02 4.38
C LEU A 96 -19.60 -16.39 5.06
N GLU A 97 -20.40 -17.35 4.64
CA GLU A 97 -20.46 -18.71 5.21
C GLU A 97 -19.24 -19.58 4.88
N GLN A 98 -18.39 -19.17 3.95
CA GLN A 98 -17.17 -19.91 3.56
C GLN A 98 -15.91 -19.41 4.25
N TRP A 99 -15.99 -18.34 5.03
CA TRP A 99 -14.83 -17.80 5.72
C TRP A 99 -14.40 -18.70 6.88
N SER A 100 -13.16 -19.16 6.86
CA SER A 100 -12.54 -19.79 8.02
C SER A 100 -11.92 -18.75 8.95
N GLU A 101 -11.86 -19.07 10.26
CA GLU A 101 -11.17 -18.24 11.26
C GLU A 101 -9.72 -17.95 10.85
N GLY A 102 -8.99 -18.98 10.36
CA GLY A 102 -7.60 -18.81 9.92
C GLY A 102 -7.43 -17.85 8.73
N ALA A 103 -8.34 -17.86 7.76
CA ALA A 103 -8.32 -16.92 6.63
C ALA A 103 -8.64 -15.47 7.09
N PHE A 104 -9.59 -15.35 8.01
CA PHE A 104 -9.93 -14.09 8.66
C PHE A 104 -8.72 -13.53 9.42
N ASP A 105 -8.12 -14.32 10.32
CA ASP A 105 -6.96 -13.93 11.12
C ASP A 105 -5.76 -13.52 10.27
N LYS A 106 -5.49 -14.26 9.20
CA LYS A 106 -4.44 -13.93 8.23
C LYS A 106 -4.68 -12.55 7.58
N SER A 107 -5.92 -12.29 7.17
CA SER A 107 -6.29 -11.00 6.58
C SER A 107 -6.12 -9.85 7.56
N ILE A 108 -6.55 -10.02 8.81
CA ILE A 108 -6.34 -9.05 9.90
C ILE A 108 -4.85 -8.88 10.21
N ALA A 109 -4.10 -9.97 10.32
CA ALA A 109 -2.68 -9.91 10.63
C ALA A 109 -1.90 -9.09 9.59
N ILE A 110 -2.14 -9.34 8.30
CA ILE A 110 -1.42 -8.69 7.20
C ILE A 110 -1.92 -7.27 6.96
N ASN A 111 -3.24 -7.08 6.88
CA ASN A 111 -3.80 -5.81 6.42
C ASN A 111 -3.98 -4.78 7.53
N VAL A 112 -4.05 -5.18 8.80
CA VAL A 112 -4.35 -4.28 9.93
C VAL A 112 -3.26 -4.30 10.98
N LYS A 113 -2.99 -5.48 11.58
CA LYS A 113 -2.03 -5.62 12.68
C LYS A 113 -0.61 -5.26 12.26
N GLY A 114 -0.17 -5.77 11.10
CA GLY A 114 1.15 -5.51 10.56
C GLY A 114 1.42 -4.02 10.30
N PRO A 115 0.58 -3.31 9.56
CA PRO A 115 0.64 -1.86 9.40
C PRO A 115 0.75 -1.09 10.71
N PHE A 116 -0.10 -1.40 11.68
CA PHE A 116 -0.09 -0.74 12.99
C PHE A 116 1.27 -0.88 13.69
N PHE A 117 1.76 -2.12 13.84
CA PHE A 117 3.02 -2.38 14.53
C PHE A 117 4.25 -1.94 13.75
N LEU A 118 4.19 -1.90 12.42
CA LEU A 118 5.27 -1.32 11.61
C LEU A 118 5.38 0.19 11.85
N ILE A 119 4.27 0.92 11.77
CA ILE A 119 4.26 2.36 12.05
C ILE A 119 4.79 2.61 13.45
N GLN A 120 4.32 1.86 14.47
CA GLN A 120 4.80 1.98 15.84
C GLN A 120 6.32 1.75 15.95
N ALA A 121 6.85 0.72 15.29
CA ALA A 121 8.29 0.41 15.32
C ALA A 121 9.15 1.49 14.62
N LEU A 122 8.60 2.17 13.61
CA LEU A 122 9.26 3.23 12.85
C LEU A 122 9.18 4.60 13.54
N LEU A 123 8.30 4.80 14.54
CA LEU A 123 8.11 6.09 15.20
C LEU A 123 9.40 6.77 15.68
N PRO A 124 10.43 6.05 16.21
CA PRO A 124 11.65 6.69 16.67
C PRO A 124 12.54 7.26 15.57
N ILE A 125 12.34 6.84 14.32
CA ILE A 125 13.23 7.19 13.20
C ILE A 125 12.55 8.06 12.14
N PHE A 126 11.26 8.36 12.26
CA PHE A 126 10.63 9.33 11.36
C PHE A 126 11.25 10.71 11.52
N SER A 127 11.55 11.35 10.38
CA SER A 127 11.98 12.75 10.34
C SER A 127 10.84 13.70 10.70
N LYS A 128 11.20 14.96 10.98
CA LYS A 128 10.22 16.03 11.28
C LYS A 128 9.48 16.38 10.01
N GLN A 129 8.82 16.18 9.29
CA GLN A 129 8.11 16.43 8.02
C GLN A 129 7.89 15.13 7.24
N ALA A 130 7.86 14.02 7.98
CA ALA A 130 7.60 12.73 7.36
C ALA A 130 6.16 12.63 6.83
N SER A 131 5.98 11.78 5.84
CA SER A 131 4.68 11.45 5.25
C SER A 131 4.42 9.95 5.31
N ILE A 132 3.28 9.57 5.87
CA ILE A 132 2.77 8.20 5.85
C ILE A 132 1.57 8.16 4.91
N VAL A 133 1.59 7.26 3.94
CA VAL A 133 0.47 7.02 3.03
C VAL A 133 -0.01 5.58 3.20
N LEU A 134 -1.30 5.38 3.52
CA LEU A 134 -1.90 4.07 3.66
C LEU A 134 -2.68 3.70 2.38
N ASN A 135 -2.41 2.51 1.85
CA ASN A 135 -3.13 1.98 0.70
C ASN A 135 -4.41 1.27 1.16
N THR A 136 -5.53 1.98 1.10
CA THR A 136 -6.87 1.49 1.41
C THR A 136 -7.54 0.89 0.17
N SER A 137 -8.81 1.08 -0.06
CA SER A 137 -9.54 0.67 -1.25
C SER A 137 -10.91 1.33 -1.27
N ILE A 138 -11.51 1.48 -2.45
CA ILE A 138 -12.94 1.84 -2.57
C ILE A 138 -13.86 0.84 -1.86
N ASN A 139 -13.42 -0.39 -1.61
CA ASN A 139 -14.17 -1.37 -0.81
C ASN A 139 -14.41 -0.92 0.64
N ALA A 140 -13.74 0.13 1.12
CA ALA A 140 -14.07 0.76 2.40
C ALA A 140 -15.36 1.62 2.31
N HIS A 141 -15.86 1.90 1.11
CA HIS A 141 -16.98 2.82 0.84
C HIS A 141 -18.17 2.15 0.17
N ILE A 142 -17.94 1.10 -0.62
CA ILE A 142 -18.99 0.42 -1.40
C ILE A 142 -19.34 -0.94 -0.80
N GLY A 143 -20.62 -1.30 -0.86
CA GLY A 143 -21.12 -2.63 -0.45
C GLY A 143 -20.92 -3.65 -1.57
N MET A 144 -19.70 -4.18 -1.70
CA MET A 144 -19.38 -5.21 -2.70
C MET A 144 -19.60 -6.61 -2.12
N PRO A 145 -20.49 -7.44 -2.68
CA PRO A 145 -20.66 -8.84 -2.25
C PRO A 145 -19.37 -9.62 -2.25
N ASN A 146 -19.24 -10.59 -1.36
CA ASN A 146 -18.08 -11.46 -1.17
C ASN A 146 -16.79 -10.76 -0.70
N SER A 147 -16.83 -9.47 -0.35
CA SER A 147 -15.64 -8.71 0.07
C SER A 147 -15.63 -8.36 1.56
N SER A 148 -16.48 -8.97 2.38
CA SER A 148 -16.71 -8.58 3.78
C SER A 148 -15.44 -8.37 4.60
N VAL A 149 -14.53 -9.35 4.61
CA VAL A 149 -13.28 -9.28 5.39
C VAL A 149 -12.30 -8.29 4.78
N TYR A 150 -12.17 -8.28 3.45
CA TYR A 150 -11.30 -7.31 2.77
C TYR A 150 -11.77 -5.87 3.03
N ALA A 151 -13.06 -5.60 2.83
CA ALA A 151 -13.66 -4.29 3.10
C ALA A 151 -13.46 -3.84 4.56
N LEU A 152 -13.69 -4.76 5.52
CA LEU A 152 -13.43 -4.51 6.95
C LEU A 152 -11.98 -4.08 7.18
N THR A 153 -10.99 -4.79 6.61
CA THR A 153 -9.58 -4.43 6.78
C THR A 153 -9.24 -3.08 6.16
N LYS A 154 -9.84 -2.73 5.02
CA LYS A 154 -9.59 -1.46 4.33
C LYS A 154 -10.29 -0.29 5.03
N GLY A 155 -11.48 -0.51 5.58
CA GLY A 155 -12.15 0.45 6.47
C GLY A 155 -11.34 0.70 7.75
N ALA A 156 -10.77 -0.34 8.36
CA ALA A 156 -9.89 -0.21 9.52
C ALA A 156 -8.66 0.66 9.21
N LEU A 157 -8.00 0.45 8.06
CA LEU A 157 -6.86 1.28 7.64
C LEU A 157 -7.26 2.73 7.40
N LEU A 158 -8.43 2.98 6.80
CA LEU A 158 -8.92 4.33 6.56
C LEU A 158 -9.15 5.08 7.86
N THR A 159 -9.79 4.42 8.84
CA THR A 159 -9.99 5.00 10.18
C THR A 159 -8.65 5.21 10.88
N LEU A 160 -7.72 4.25 10.78
CA LEU A 160 -6.37 4.37 11.33
C LEU A 160 -5.63 5.59 10.75
N ALA A 161 -5.72 5.84 9.44
CA ALA A 161 -5.09 7.01 8.81
C ALA A 161 -5.57 8.32 9.44
N LYS A 162 -6.88 8.47 9.65
CA LYS A 162 -7.48 9.65 10.28
C LYS A 162 -7.03 9.82 11.72
N THR A 163 -7.04 8.74 12.51
CA THR A 163 -6.64 8.77 13.92
C THR A 163 -5.15 9.10 14.07
N LEU A 164 -4.28 8.40 13.33
CA LEU A 164 -2.84 8.65 13.38
C LEU A 164 -2.47 10.05 12.86
N SER A 165 -3.25 10.63 11.96
CA SER A 165 -3.09 12.03 11.56
C SER A 165 -3.13 12.97 12.77
N GLY A 166 -4.18 12.84 13.60
CA GLY A 166 -4.31 13.64 14.81
C GLY A 166 -3.21 13.38 15.83
N GLU A 167 -2.83 12.11 16.03
CA GLU A 167 -1.81 11.72 17.02
C GLU A 167 -0.39 12.16 16.61
N LEU A 168 -0.07 12.18 15.32
CA LEU A 168 1.30 12.34 14.83
C LEU A 168 1.61 13.74 14.27
N ILE A 169 0.60 14.57 13.99
CA ILE A 169 0.82 15.89 13.41
C ILE A 169 1.66 16.79 14.32
N GLY A 170 1.50 16.68 15.66
CA GLY A 170 2.34 17.39 16.61
C GLY A 170 3.83 17.03 16.55
N ARG A 171 4.18 15.91 15.93
CA ARG A 171 5.56 15.47 15.63
C ARG A 171 6.01 15.89 14.23
N GLY A 172 5.18 16.59 13.47
CA GLY A 172 5.43 16.96 12.08
C GLY A 172 5.22 15.83 11.08
N ILE A 173 4.53 14.74 11.45
CA ILE A 173 4.28 13.59 10.59
C ILE A 173 2.86 13.70 10.03
N ARG A 174 2.72 13.79 8.71
CA ARG A 174 1.44 13.76 8.01
C ARG A 174 1.04 12.31 7.73
N VAL A 175 -0.23 11.98 7.93
CA VAL A 175 -0.79 10.67 7.57
C VAL A 175 -1.96 10.89 6.64
N ASN A 176 -1.97 10.24 5.49
CA ASN A 176 -3.04 10.28 4.50
C ASN A 176 -3.32 8.89 3.95
N ALA A 177 -4.38 8.73 3.19
CA ALA A 177 -4.76 7.49 2.55
C ALA A 177 -4.94 7.67 1.04
N VAL A 178 -4.72 6.60 0.29
CA VAL A 178 -5.18 6.45 -1.10
C VAL A 178 -6.15 5.28 -1.15
N SER A 179 -7.26 5.43 -1.89
CA SER A 179 -8.26 4.38 -2.09
C SER A 179 -8.39 4.06 -3.57
N PRO A 180 -7.58 3.11 -4.07
CA PRO A 180 -7.70 2.67 -5.45
C PRO A 180 -9.00 1.90 -5.69
N GLY A 181 -9.56 2.07 -6.88
CA GLY A 181 -10.52 1.16 -7.49
C GLY A 181 -9.83 -0.01 -8.19
N PRO A 182 -10.45 -0.56 -9.26
CA PRO A 182 -9.86 -1.62 -10.05
C PRO A 182 -8.61 -1.15 -10.80
N ILE A 183 -7.44 -1.67 -10.40
CA ILE A 183 -6.13 -1.38 -11.00
C ILE A 183 -5.59 -2.64 -11.67
N ALA A 184 -5.15 -2.53 -12.92
CA ALA A 184 -4.52 -3.63 -13.64
C ALA A 184 -3.19 -4.01 -12.96
N THR A 185 -3.24 -5.07 -12.16
CA THR A 185 -2.10 -5.61 -11.40
C THR A 185 -2.13 -7.13 -11.41
N PRO A 186 -1.02 -7.82 -11.09
CA PRO A 186 -1.01 -9.28 -10.96
C PRO A 186 -1.96 -9.85 -9.88
N LEU A 187 -2.67 -9.02 -9.14
CA LEU A 187 -3.63 -9.45 -8.12
C LEU A 187 -4.73 -10.33 -8.73
N TYR A 188 -5.27 -9.93 -9.88
CA TYR A 188 -6.36 -10.66 -10.55
C TYR A 188 -5.95 -12.06 -11.02
N GLY A 189 -4.69 -12.28 -11.35
CA GLY A 189 -4.16 -13.61 -11.71
C GLY A 189 -4.02 -14.61 -10.55
N LYS A 190 -4.28 -14.18 -9.31
CA LYS A 190 -4.13 -15.03 -8.11
C LYS A 190 -5.42 -15.76 -7.71
N PHE A 191 -6.54 -15.50 -8.37
CA PHE A 191 -7.83 -16.10 -7.99
C PHE A 191 -8.03 -17.55 -8.46
N GLY A 192 -7.07 -18.16 -9.16
CA GLY A 192 -7.15 -19.57 -9.59
C GLY A 192 -8.25 -19.86 -10.61
N MET A 193 -8.78 -18.84 -11.29
CA MET A 193 -9.81 -18.94 -12.32
C MET A 193 -9.24 -19.38 -13.65
N SER A 194 -10.09 -19.94 -14.53
CA SER A 194 -9.74 -20.10 -15.93
C SER A 194 -9.52 -18.73 -16.60
N GLU A 195 -8.76 -18.70 -17.70
CA GLU A 195 -8.54 -17.46 -18.46
C GLU A 195 -9.86 -16.85 -18.97
N ALA A 196 -10.81 -17.70 -19.39
CA ALA A 196 -12.13 -17.26 -19.83
C ALA A 196 -12.93 -16.60 -18.71
N ASP A 197 -12.95 -17.21 -17.52
CA ASP A 197 -13.66 -16.64 -16.34
C ASP A 197 -13.00 -15.34 -15.86
N ALA A 198 -11.67 -15.28 -15.86
CA ALA A 198 -10.93 -14.08 -15.50
C ALA A 198 -11.22 -12.91 -16.48
N ASN A 199 -11.29 -13.18 -17.78
CA ASN A 199 -11.63 -12.19 -18.79
C ASN A 199 -13.11 -11.74 -18.69
N ALA A 200 -14.03 -12.66 -18.41
CA ALA A 200 -15.44 -12.32 -18.18
C ALA A 200 -15.60 -11.44 -16.95
N MET A 201 -14.96 -11.79 -15.84
CA MET A 201 -14.93 -10.98 -14.61
C MET A 201 -14.33 -9.59 -14.86
N ALA A 202 -13.21 -9.52 -15.56
CA ALA A 202 -12.57 -8.24 -15.88
C ALA A 202 -13.51 -7.36 -16.73
N SER A 203 -14.19 -7.92 -17.73
CA SER A 203 -15.16 -7.18 -18.56
C SER A 203 -16.34 -6.66 -17.73
N GLN A 204 -16.85 -7.47 -16.79
CA GLN A 204 -17.94 -7.05 -15.88
C GLN A 204 -17.50 -5.90 -14.98
N ILE A 205 -16.30 -5.99 -14.39
CA ILE A 205 -15.75 -4.92 -13.55
C ILE A 205 -15.54 -3.66 -14.38
N GLN A 206 -14.95 -3.79 -15.58
CA GLN A 206 -14.70 -2.65 -16.47
C GLN A 206 -15.98 -1.91 -16.85
N ALA A 207 -17.07 -2.62 -17.07
CA ALA A 207 -18.39 -2.03 -17.37
C ALA A 207 -18.95 -1.18 -16.22
N GLN A 208 -18.49 -1.39 -15.00
CA GLN A 208 -18.89 -0.61 -13.81
C GLN A 208 -18.00 0.62 -13.58
N ILE A 209 -16.91 0.77 -14.32
CA ILE A 209 -16.01 1.91 -14.16
C ILE A 209 -16.43 3.03 -15.12
N PRO A 210 -16.84 4.21 -14.64
CA PRO A 210 -17.32 5.31 -15.50
C PRO A 210 -16.32 5.75 -16.59
N VAL A 211 -15.02 5.74 -16.32
CA VAL A 211 -14.00 6.04 -17.36
C VAL A 211 -13.77 4.91 -18.36
N GLY A 212 -14.48 3.78 -18.22
CA GLY A 212 -14.49 2.67 -19.19
C GLY A 212 -13.23 1.79 -19.22
N ARG A 213 -12.32 1.91 -18.26
CA ARG A 213 -11.09 1.11 -18.18
C ARG A 213 -10.60 0.91 -16.77
N PHE A 214 -9.81 -0.11 -16.55
CA PHE A 214 -8.99 -0.22 -15.33
C PHE A 214 -8.00 0.94 -15.25
N GLY A 215 -7.70 1.36 -14.02
CA GLY A 215 -6.53 2.19 -13.75
C GLY A 215 -5.24 1.38 -13.90
N ASN A 216 -4.09 2.05 -14.00
CA ASN A 216 -2.79 1.40 -13.95
C ASN A 216 -2.01 1.80 -12.68
N ALA A 217 -1.02 0.97 -12.32
CA ALA A 217 -0.23 1.19 -11.10
C ALA A 217 0.51 2.55 -11.12
N GLY A 218 0.88 3.06 -12.30
CA GLY A 218 1.54 4.35 -12.44
C GLY A 218 0.64 5.54 -12.12
N GLU A 219 -0.67 5.44 -12.38
CA GLU A 219 -1.63 6.48 -12.01
C GLU A 219 -1.75 6.58 -10.48
N VAL A 220 -1.78 5.43 -9.79
CA VAL A 220 -1.78 5.40 -8.32
C VAL A 220 -0.45 5.89 -7.75
N ALA A 221 0.69 5.46 -8.31
CA ALA A 221 2.01 5.86 -7.86
C ALA A 221 2.22 7.39 -7.92
N LYS A 222 1.72 8.06 -8.96
CA LYS A 222 1.78 9.54 -9.06
C LYS A 222 1.04 10.24 -7.94
N THR A 223 -0.11 9.72 -7.52
CA THR A 223 -0.87 10.26 -6.39
C THR A 223 -0.13 10.03 -5.07
N ILE A 224 0.52 8.87 -4.93
CA ILE A 224 1.34 8.57 -3.74
C ILE A 224 2.54 9.51 -3.67
N ILE A 225 3.23 9.78 -4.79
CA ILE A 225 4.32 10.74 -4.87
C ILE A 225 3.85 12.13 -4.43
N PHE A 226 2.70 12.58 -4.94
CA PHE A 226 2.11 13.85 -4.53
C PHE A 226 1.90 13.92 -3.01
N LEU A 227 1.23 12.93 -2.40
CA LEU A 227 0.99 12.89 -0.95
C LEU A 227 2.28 12.76 -0.13
N ALA A 228 3.30 12.10 -0.68
CA ALA A 228 4.60 11.91 -0.04
C ALA A 228 5.48 13.17 -0.10
N SER A 229 5.29 14.01 -1.11
CA SER A 229 6.11 15.20 -1.36
C SER A 229 5.71 16.41 -0.51
N ASP A 230 6.52 17.46 -0.56
CA ASP A 230 6.27 18.74 0.10
C ASP A 230 5.12 19.51 -0.56
N GLU A 231 4.69 19.15 -1.79
CA GLU A 231 3.51 19.70 -2.46
C GLU A 231 2.22 19.46 -1.67
N ALA A 232 2.16 18.39 -0.88
CA ALA A 232 1.03 18.02 -0.02
C ALA A 232 1.23 18.47 1.45
N ALA A 233 2.07 19.46 1.71
CA ALA A 233 2.40 19.90 3.08
C ALA A 233 1.17 20.31 3.92
N TYR A 234 0.10 20.79 3.28
CA TYR A 234 -1.15 21.19 3.94
C TYR A 234 -2.26 20.14 3.86
N ILE A 235 -1.93 18.90 3.42
CA ILE A 235 -2.87 17.78 3.31
C ILE A 235 -2.59 16.79 4.47
N VAL A 236 -3.55 16.67 5.39
CA VAL A 236 -3.44 15.87 6.61
C VAL A 236 -4.77 15.16 6.88
N GLY A 237 -4.75 13.86 7.14
CA GLY A 237 -5.93 13.06 7.44
C GLY A 237 -6.87 12.85 6.24
N SER A 238 -6.42 13.17 5.05
CA SER A 238 -7.21 13.09 3.83
C SER A 238 -7.11 11.72 3.17
N GLU A 239 -8.14 11.41 2.41
CA GLU A 239 -8.19 10.26 1.52
C GLU A 239 -8.33 10.74 0.07
N LEU A 240 -7.50 10.21 -0.83
CA LEU A 240 -7.65 10.40 -2.26
C LEU A 240 -8.16 9.12 -2.91
N VAL A 241 -9.36 9.18 -3.46
CA VAL A 241 -9.97 8.08 -4.23
C VAL A 241 -9.43 8.11 -5.66
N ILE A 242 -9.01 6.94 -6.18
CA ILE A 242 -8.39 6.79 -7.51
C ILE A 242 -9.04 5.59 -8.20
N ASP A 243 -10.25 5.76 -8.71
CA ASP A 243 -11.12 4.65 -9.11
C ASP A 243 -11.86 4.83 -10.44
N GLY A 244 -11.55 5.87 -11.18
CA GLY A 244 -12.23 6.18 -12.44
C GLY A 244 -13.71 6.54 -12.28
N GLY A 245 -14.11 6.99 -11.08
CA GLY A 245 -15.47 7.40 -10.74
C GLY A 245 -16.34 6.28 -10.17
N MET A 246 -15.83 5.06 -10.02
CA MET A 246 -16.61 3.85 -9.68
C MET A 246 -17.37 3.97 -8.35
N SER A 247 -16.85 4.68 -7.37
CA SER A 247 -17.49 4.82 -6.05
C SER A 247 -18.32 6.09 -5.89
N ASN A 248 -18.26 7.02 -6.84
CA ASN A 248 -18.88 8.35 -6.71
C ASN A 248 -19.90 8.71 -7.80
N LEU A 249 -19.98 7.93 -8.88
CA LEU A 249 -20.87 8.21 -10.02
C LEU A 249 -21.84 7.06 -10.29
#